data_3570f597f90e11cde7cf57b07be44e13
#
_entry.id   3570f597f90e11cde7cf57b07be44e13
#
_cell.length_a   1.000
_cell.length_b   1.000
_cell.length_c   1.000
_cell.angle_alpha   90.00
_cell.angle_beta   90.00
_cell.angle_gamma   90.00
#
_symmetry.space_group_name_H-M   'P 1'
#
loop_
_entity.id
_entity.type
_entity.pdbx_description
1 polymer ?
#
loop_
_entity_poly.entity_id
_entity_poly.type
_entity_poly.pdbx_seq_one_letter_code
_entity_poly.pdbx_strand_id
1 'polypeptide(L)'
;MPVLATFFSVRRGRDPFFKFFMRTLFPRQIRAYEKKFGIRFMGWYNVAFGWDFDNVILMELPDYATVDRLEQDADTAAIGHRAGEWMFERHHTMFLRERMGPDLEYHAYKGGPQE
;
A
#
# COMPACT_ATOMS: atom_id res chain seq x y z
N MET A 1 9.88 7.63 -8.83
CA MET A 1 8.55 7.69 -8.22
C MET A 1 8.58 6.93 -6.91
N PRO A 2 8.02 7.49 -5.84
CA PRO A 2 8.04 6.79 -4.55
C PRO A 2 7.17 5.54 -4.57
N VAL A 3 7.59 4.55 -3.81
CA VAL A 3 6.83 3.31 -3.61
C VAL A 3 6.32 3.29 -2.18
N LEU A 4 5.03 3.12 -2.02
CA LEU A 4 4.39 2.98 -0.72
C LEU A 4 4.28 1.49 -0.41
N ALA A 5 4.89 1.07 0.69
CA ALA A 5 4.78 -0.30 1.18
C ALA A 5 3.92 -0.28 2.44
N THR A 6 2.78 -0.95 2.38
CA THR A 6 1.88 -1.07 3.52
C THR A 6 1.91 -2.50 4.03
N PHE A 7 2.49 -2.68 5.22
CA PHE A 7 2.54 -3.96 5.89
C PHE A 7 1.40 -4.07 6.88
N PHE A 8 0.80 -5.24 6.96
CA PHE A 8 -0.33 -5.43 7.88
C PHE A 8 -0.48 -6.90 8.25
N SER A 9 -1.18 -7.14 9.37
CA SER A 9 -1.57 -8.47 9.80
C SER A 9 -3.08 -8.51 9.95
N VAL A 10 -3.69 -9.61 9.53
CA VAL A 10 -5.14 -9.79 9.62
C VAL A 10 -5.49 -10.27 11.03
N ARG A 11 -6.53 -9.69 11.63
CA ARG A 11 -7.00 -10.13 12.94
C ARG A 11 -7.38 -11.59 12.92
N ARG A 12 -7.09 -12.27 14.02
CA ARG A 12 -7.43 -13.67 14.18
C ARG A 12 -8.93 -13.87 13.97
N GLY A 13 -9.28 -14.82 13.12
CA GLY A 13 -10.67 -15.11 12.81
C GLY A 13 -11.27 -14.27 11.69
N ARG A 14 -10.51 -13.32 11.13
CA ARG A 14 -10.99 -12.45 10.04
C ARG A 14 -10.50 -12.89 8.66
N ASP A 15 -9.69 -13.93 8.57
CA ASP A 15 -9.13 -14.41 7.30
C ASP A 15 -10.18 -14.65 6.20
N PRO A 16 -11.31 -15.31 6.47
CA PRO A 16 -12.30 -15.53 5.42
C PRO A 16 -12.84 -14.23 4.84
N PHE A 17 -13.06 -13.23 5.69
CA PHE A 17 -13.54 -11.92 5.26
C PHE A 17 -12.47 -11.17 4.48
N PHE A 18 -11.23 -11.26 4.92
CA PHE A 18 -10.11 -10.65 4.22
C PHE A 18 -9.93 -11.25 2.83
N LYS A 19 -9.98 -12.56 2.70
CA LYS A 19 -9.88 -13.24 1.41
C LYS A 19 -11.00 -12.84 0.48
N PHE A 20 -12.22 -12.77 0.99
CA PHE A 20 -13.37 -12.32 0.21
C PHE A 20 -13.18 -10.88 -0.28
N PHE A 21 -12.74 -10.00 0.62
CA PHE A 21 -12.47 -8.60 0.28
C PHE A 21 -11.41 -8.50 -0.81
N MET A 22 -10.30 -9.21 -0.67
CA MET A 22 -9.20 -9.15 -1.63
C MET A 22 -9.57 -9.71 -3.01
N ARG A 23 -10.54 -10.63 -3.06
CA ARG A 23 -11.00 -11.20 -4.32
C ARG A 23 -12.05 -10.35 -5.03
N THR A 24 -12.81 -9.56 -4.31
CA THR A 24 -13.99 -8.89 -4.84
C THR A 24 -13.86 -7.36 -4.82
N LEU A 25 -13.81 -6.78 -3.65
CA LEU A 25 -13.87 -5.33 -3.50
C LEU A 25 -12.53 -4.65 -3.76
N PHE A 26 -11.46 -5.25 -3.31
CA PHE A 26 -10.13 -4.64 -3.43
C PHE A 26 -9.71 -4.38 -4.87
N PRO A 27 -9.88 -5.31 -5.83
CA PRO A 27 -9.50 -5.03 -7.21
C PRO A 27 -10.23 -3.83 -7.81
N ARG A 28 -11.52 -3.70 -7.50
CA ARG A 28 -12.31 -2.55 -7.99
C ARG A 28 -11.83 -1.25 -7.36
N GLN A 29 -11.56 -1.27 -6.08
CA GLN A 29 -11.09 -0.11 -5.35
C GLN A 29 -9.73 0.35 -5.85
N ILE A 30 -8.82 -0.59 -6.08
CA ILE A 30 -7.49 -0.28 -6.59
C ILE A 30 -7.58 0.34 -7.99
N ARG A 31 -8.41 -0.19 -8.88
CA ARG A 31 -8.59 0.38 -10.21
C ARG A 31 -9.14 1.79 -10.16
N ALA A 32 -10.08 2.04 -9.26
CA ALA A 32 -10.62 3.39 -9.05
C ALA A 32 -9.54 4.35 -8.55
N TYR A 33 -8.70 3.90 -7.63
CA TYR A 33 -7.62 4.71 -7.09
C TYR A 33 -6.53 4.97 -8.12
N GLU A 34 -6.24 4.02 -8.99
CA GLU A 34 -5.29 4.22 -10.07
C GLU A 34 -5.74 5.37 -10.98
N LYS A 35 -7.03 5.43 -11.28
CA LYS A 35 -7.59 6.50 -12.10
C LYS A 35 -7.63 7.83 -11.38
N LYS A 36 -8.05 7.81 -10.11
CA LYS A 36 -8.29 9.02 -9.35
C LYS A 36 -7.00 9.70 -8.89
N PHE A 37 -6.02 8.92 -8.48
CA PHE A 37 -4.80 9.45 -7.86
C PHE A 37 -3.53 9.22 -8.68
N GLY A 38 -3.62 8.50 -9.79
CA GLY A 38 -2.46 8.21 -10.61
C GLY A 38 -1.49 7.21 -9.98
N ILE A 39 -1.94 6.44 -9.02
CA ILE A 39 -1.13 5.39 -8.41
C ILE A 39 -1.04 4.20 -9.33
N ARG A 40 -0.06 3.32 -9.10
CA ARG A 40 0.07 2.07 -9.81
C ARG A 40 0.25 0.94 -8.80
N PHE A 41 -0.69 0.02 -8.79
CA PHE A 41 -0.63 -1.15 -7.91
C PHE A 41 0.48 -2.08 -8.39
N MET A 42 1.40 -2.41 -7.51
CA MET A 42 2.56 -3.24 -7.84
C MET A 42 2.40 -4.68 -7.37
N GLY A 43 1.55 -4.93 -6.42
CA GLY A 43 1.30 -6.29 -5.96
C GLY A 43 0.96 -6.38 -4.48
N TRP A 44 0.42 -7.53 -4.13
CA TRP A 44 0.17 -7.93 -2.76
C TRP A 44 0.92 -9.24 -2.53
N TYR A 45 1.71 -9.27 -1.47
CA TYR A 45 2.56 -10.42 -1.16
C TYR A 45 2.37 -10.84 0.28
N ASN A 46 2.46 -12.14 0.54
CA ASN A 46 2.59 -12.61 1.90
C ASN A 46 4.06 -12.50 2.30
N VAL A 47 4.29 -12.11 3.55
CA VAL A 47 5.63 -12.14 4.12
C VAL A 47 5.83 -13.54 4.67
N ALA A 48 6.56 -14.38 3.93
CA ALA A 48 6.73 -15.78 4.27
C ALA A 48 7.52 -15.96 5.55
N PHE A 49 8.55 -15.15 5.75
CA PHE A 49 9.34 -15.10 6.98
C PHE A 49 10.17 -13.82 6.98
N GLY A 50 10.67 -13.46 8.13
CA GLY A 50 11.60 -12.35 8.25
C GLY A 50 11.07 -11.14 8.99
N TRP A 51 9.76 -11.07 9.25
CA TRP A 51 9.17 -9.96 10.01
C TRP A 51 7.84 -10.35 10.62
N ASP A 52 7.33 -9.46 11.50
CA ASP A 52 6.11 -9.69 12.29
C ASP A 52 4.81 -9.53 11.51
N PHE A 53 4.86 -8.89 10.36
CA PHE A 53 3.67 -8.66 9.54
C PHE A 53 3.51 -9.77 8.52
N ASP A 54 2.26 -10.16 8.27
CA ASP A 54 1.94 -11.28 7.39
C ASP A 54 1.80 -10.88 5.93
N ASN A 55 1.51 -9.62 5.68
CA ASN A 55 1.16 -9.16 4.34
C ASN A 55 1.82 -7.84 4.02
N VAL A 56 2.07 -7.60 2.73
CA VAL A 56 2.52 -6.31 2.23
C VAL A 56 1.84 -6.00 0.91
N ILE A 57 1.39 -4.76 0.78
CA ILE A 57 0.87 -4.22 -0.48
C ILE A 57 1.82 -3.13 -0.94
N LEU A 58 2.23 -3.19 -2.20
CA LEU A 58 3.13 -2.24 -2.81
C LEU A 58 2.40 -1.42 -3.86
N MET A 59 2.55 -0.10 -3.77
CA MET A 59 1.97 0.83 -4.74
C MET A 59 2.99 1.90 -5.11
N GLU A 60 3.05 2.21 -6.39
CA GLU A 60 3.87 3.31 -6.87
C GLU A 60 3.02 4.57 -6.94
N LEU A 61 3.54 5.66 -6.39
CA LEU A 61 2.84 6.94 -6.34
C LEU A 61 3.50 7.94 -7.29
N PRO A 62 2.72 8.86 -7.89
CA PRO A 62 3.33 9.92 -8.71
C PRO A 62 4.23 10.85 -7.90
N ASP A 63 3.87 11.11 -6.63
CA ASP A 63 4.65 11.94 -5.73
C ASP A 63 4.26 11.64 -4.28
N TYR A 64 5.01 12.20 -3.34
CA TYR A 64 4.71 12.02 -1.91
C TYR A 64 3.41 12.72 -1.48
N ALA A 65 3.04 13.79 -2.15
CA ALA A 65 1.81 14.52 -1.82
C ALA A 65 0.55 13.70 -2.08
N THR A 66 0.65 12.66 -2.91
CA THR A 66 -0.47 11.76 -3.17
C THR A 66 -0.96 11.08 -1.88
N VAL A 67 -0.09 10.86 -0.91
CA VAL A 67 -0.48 10.26 0.37
C VAL A 67 -1.50 11.14 1.09
N ASP A 68 -1.26 12.45 1.11
CA ASP A 68 -2.19 13.37 1.75
C ASP A 68 -3.55 13.35 1.06
N ARG A 69 -3.55 13.29 -0.27
CA ARG A 69 -4.78 13.20 -1.04
C ARG A 69 -5.54 11.90 -0.74
N LEU A 70 -4.82 10.79 -0.61
CA LEU A 70 -5.43 9.52 -0.25
C LEU A 70 -6.04 9.56 1.15
N GLU A 71 -5.32 10.13 2.12
CA GLU A 71 -5.82 10.24 3.49
C GLU A 71 -7.05 11.14 3.61
N GLN A 72 -7.14 12.16 2.77
CA GLN A 72 -8.27 13.09 2.77
C GLN A 72 -9.47 12.57 1.99
N ASP A 73 -9.30 11.51 1.22
CA ASP A 73 -10.39 10.95 0.44
C ASP A 73 -11.41 10.26 1.34
N ALA A 74 -12.69 10.60 1.17
CA ALA A 74 -13.73 10.08 2.03
C ALA A 74 -13.88 8.56 1.96
N ASP A 75 -13.71 8.00 0.77
CA ASP A 75 -13.81 6.55 0.59
C ASP A 75 -12.66 5.82 1.27
N THR A 76 -11.45 6.36 1.14
CA THR A 76 -10.27 5.83 1.81
C THR A 76 -10.44 5.88 3.32
N ALA A 77 -10.93 7.00 3.84
CA ALA A 77 -11.16 7.16 5.27
C ALA A 77 -12.19 6.14 5.80
N ALA A 78 -13.29 5.96 5.08
CA ALA A 78 -14.32 5.00 5.49
C ALA A 78 -13.78 3.58 5.53
N ILE A 79 -13.02 3.18 4.53
CA ILE A 79 -12.44 1.84 4.47
C ILE A 79 -11.31 1.69 5.48
N GLY A 80 -10.43 2.68 5.56
CA GLY A 80 -9.28 2.63 6.46
C GLY A 80 -9.67 2.60 7.93
N HIS A 81 -10.64 3.42 8.33
CA HIS A 81 -11.00 3.54 9.74
C HIS A 81 -12.02 2.49 10.20
N ARG A 82 -12.99 2.16 9.37
CA ARG A 82 -14.04 1.23 9.79
C ARG A 82 -13.72 -0.22 9.47
N ALA A 83 -13.54 -0.50 8.18
CA ALA A 83 -13.25 -1.87 7.76
C ALA A 83 -11.85 -2.30 8.14
N GLY A 84 -10.89 -1.37 8.05
CA GLY A 84 -9.50 -1.67 8.38
C GLY A 84 -9.31 -2.04 9.85
N GLU A 85 -9.89 -1.29 10.77
CA GLU A 85 -9.77 -1.58 12.21
C GLU A 85 -10.41 -2.92 12.57
N TRP A 86 -11.51 -3.25 11.92
CA TRP A 86 -12.19 -4.53 12.16
C TRP A 86 -11.38 -5.70 11.62
N MET A 87 -10.71 -5.52 10.48
CA MET A 87 -10.03 -6.60 9.75
C MET A 87 -8.58 -6.76 10.15
N PHE A 88 -7.87 -5.64 10.42
CA PHE A 88 -6.43 -5.65 10.65
C PHE A 88 -6.10 -5.34 12.10
N GLU A 89 -5.13 -6.05 12.67
CA GLU A 89 -4.70 -5.76 14.03
C GLU A 89 -3.50 -4.85 14.11
N ARG A 90 -2.66 -4.85 13.08
CA ARG A 90 -1.47 -4.01 13.02
C ARG A 90 -1.22 -3.58 11.58
N HIS A 91 -0.63 -2.43 11.44
CA HIS A 91 -0.17 -2.00 10.13
C HIS A 91 1.06 -1.11 10.28
N HIS A 92 1.88 -1.10 9.27
CA HIS A 92 3.06 -0.25 9.19
C HIS A 92 3.24 0.19 7.75
N THR A 93 3.47 1.48 7.57
CA THR A 93 3.62 2.06 6.24
C THR A 93 5.01 2.66 6.12
N MET A 94 5.69 2.38 5.03
CA MET A 94 6.97 3.00 4.74
C MET A 94 7.04 3.39 3.28
N PHE A 95 7.88 4.38 3.00
CA PHE A 95 8.16 4.80 1.64
C PHE A 95 9.50 4.25 1.21
N LEU A 96 9.54 3.73 0.00
CA LEU A 96 10.76 3.22 -0.61
C LEU A 96 11.13 4.14 -1.76
N ARG A 97 12.41 4.49 -1.83
CA ARG A 97 12.95 5.27 -2.94
C ARG A 97 13.64 4.32 -3.89
N GLU A 98 13.27 4.39 -5.15
CA GLU A 98 13.91 3.55 -6.15
C GLU A 98 15.36 4.00 -6.37
N ARG A 99 16.29 3.06 -6.28
CA ARG A 99 17.70 3.28 -6.58
C ARG A 99 18.11 2.60 -7.87
N MET A 100 17.46 1.51 -8.20
CA MET A 100 17.64 0.80 -9.44
C MET A 100 16.38 -0.01 -9.71
N GLY A 101 15.75 0.21 -10.84
CA GLY A 101 14.56 -0.50 -11.24
C GLY A 101 14.86 -1.66 -12.17
N PRO A 102 13.83 -2.23 -12.80
CA PRO A 102 13.99 -3.35 -13.73
C PRO A 102 14.86 -3.03 -14.95
N ASP A 103 15.01 -1.74 -15.28
CA ASP A 103 15.85 -1.27 -16.37
C ASP A 103 17.34 -1.29 -16.02
N LEU A 104 17.67 -1.56 -14.75
CA LEU A 104 19.03 -1.61 -14.23
C LEU A 104 19.75 -0.26 -14.27
N GLU A 105 19.03 0.82 -14.41
CA GLU A 105 19.58 2.17 -14.33
C GLU A 105 19.69 2.61 -12.88
N TYR A 106 20.87 3.10 -12.52
CA TYR A 106 21.16 3.55 -11.16
C TYR A 106 20.71 5.00 -10.98
N HIS A 107 19.88 5.23 -9.94
CA HIS A 107 19.42 6.56 -9.57
C HIS A 107 20.14 7.01 -8.31
N ALA A 108 21.07 7.94 -8.47
CA ALA A 108 21.88 8.42 -7.35
C ALA A 108 21.02 9.22 -6.38
N TYR A 109 21.25 9.00 -5.10
CA TYR A 109 20.67 9.85 -4.07
C TYR A 109 21.37 11.20 -4.07
N LYS A 110 20.60 12.27 -4.20
CA LYS A 110 21.15 13.62 -4.29
C LYS A 110 21.08 14.40 -2.99
N GLY A 111 20.99 13.69 -1.87
CA GLY A 111 20.97 14.31 -0.56
C GLY A 111 19.57 14.73 -0.15
N GLY A 112 19.36 14.96 1.13
CA GLY A 112 18.14 15.49 1.68
C GLY A 112 16.92 14.62 1.59
N PRO A 113 15.98 14.75 2.53
CA PRO A 113 14.75 13.96 2.52
C PRO A 113 13.78 14.34 1.42
N GLN A 114 13.96 15.47 0.78
CA GLN A 114 13.09 15.94 -0.29
C GLN A 114 13.32 15.23 -1.62
N GLU A 115 14.31 14.45 -1.68
CA GLU A 115 14.60 13.72 -2.90
C GLU A 115 13.64 12.57 -3.19
#